data_14d55d5414634eb9d0b53c1650e4ad41
#
_entry.id   14d55d5414634eb9d0b53c1650e4ad41
#
_cell.length_a   1.000
_cell.length_b   1.000
_cell.length_c   1.000
_cell.angle_alpha   90.00
_cell.angle_beta   90.00
_cell.angle_gamma   90.00
#
_symmetry.space_group_name_H-M   'P 1'
#
loop_
_entity.id
_entity.type
_entity.pdbx_description
1 polymer ?
#
loop_
_entity_poly.entity_id
_entity_poly.type
_entity_poly.pdbx_seq_one_letter_code
_entity_poly.pdbx_strand_id
1 'polypeptide(L)'
;MAKIEREIQHNLSLDNAKAAAAALVDKVQKNFASLIKDIKWNDDKTVANVSGKGFTGNFQINDKCVKILIELGLLTTPFKGQVEAKIDEYAKDFDASAKEA
;
A
#
# COMPACT_ATOMS: atom_id res chain seq x y z
N MET A 1 -17.13 -10.20 -1.45
CA MET A 1 -15.94 -9.35 -1.58
C MET A 1 -15.32 -9.10 -0.21
N ALA A 2 -14.03 -9.10 -0.11
CA ALA A 2 -13.32 -8.87 1.14
C ALA A 2 -12.56 -7.54 1.05
N LYS A 3 -12.47 -6.86 2.17
CA LYS A 3 -11.72 -5.61 2.27
C LYS A 3 -10.65 -5.73 3.32
N ILE A 4 -9.49 -5.14 3.05
CA ILE A 4 -8.40 -5.02 4.01
C ILE A 4 -8.14 -3.53 4.19
N GLU A 5 -8.26 -3.05 5.42
CA GLU A 5 -8.00 -1.66 5.75
C GLU A 5 -6.89 -1.60 6.79
N ARG A 6 -5.91 -0.74 6.53
CA ARG A 6 -4.79 -0.52 7.44
C ARG A 6 -4.45 0.96 7.47
N GLU A 7 -4.03 1.42 8.62
CA GLU A 7 -3.53 2.77 8.79
C GLU A 7 -2.18 2.68 9.48
N ILE A 8 -1.16 3.24 8.84
CA ILE A 8 0.22 3.22 9.34
C ILE A 8 0.56 4.64 9.76
N GLN A 9 0.76 4.86 11.06
CA GLN A 9 1.15 6.17 11.57
C GLN A 9 2.65 6.38 11.41
N HIS A 10 3.05 7.60 11.13
CA HIS A 10 4.46 7.94 10.95
C HIS A 10 4.75 9.33 11.52
N ASN A 11 6.04 9.61 11.71
CA ASN A 11 6.54 10.91 12.18
C ASN A 11 7.38 11.62 11.11
N LEU A 12 7.20 11.25 9.85
CA LEU A 12 7.94 11.82 8.74
C LEU A 12 7.27 13.11 8.26
N SER A 13 8.05 13.98 7.63
CA SER A 13 7.48 15.07 6.84
C SER A 13 6.65 14.47 5.69
N LEU A 14 5.75 15.25 5.12
CA LEU A 14 4.94 14.79 4.00
C LEU A 14 5.83 14.32 2.83
N ASP A 15 6.89 15.06 2.52
CA ASP A 15 7.80 14.69 1.42
C ASP A 15 8.48 13.35 1.69
N ASN A 16 8.96 13.13 2.91
CA ASN A 16 9.59 11.87 3.27
C ASN A 16 8.57 10.72 3.30
N ALA A 17 7.35 11.00 3.75
CA ALA A 17 6.27 10.02 3.73
C ALA A 17 5.91 9.61 2.30
N LYS A 18 5.87 10.56 1.37
CA LYS A 18 5.64 10.28 -0.04
C LYS A 18 6.73 9.38 -0.62
N ALA A 19 7.99 9.66 -0.30
CA ALA A 19 9.12 8.86 -0.78
C ALA A 19 9.05 7.43 -0.21
N ALA A 20 8.74 7.30 1.08
CA ALA A 20 8.61 5.99 1.71
C ALA A 20 7.44 5.20 1.13
N ALA A 21 6.31 5.87 0.87
CA ALA A 21 5.14 5.23 0.27
C ALA A 21 5.42 4.80 -1.17
N ALA A 22 6.15 5.61 -1.94
CA ALA A 22 6.54 5.23 -3.30
C ALA A 22 7.41 3.96 -3.29
N ALA A 23 8.33 3.85 -2.34
CA ALA A 23 9.15 2.65 -2.19
C ALA A 23 8.28 1.44 -1.80
N LEU A 24 7.28 1.64 -0.95
CA LEU A 24 6.35 0.60 -0.55
C LEU A 24 5.55 0.08 -1.75
N VAL A 25 5.00 0.99 -2.54
CA VAL A 25 4.24 0.64 -3.74
C VAL A 25 5.13 -0.10 -4.74
N ASP A 26 6.38 0.33 -4.88
CA ASP A 26 7.34 -0.34 -5.76
C ASP A 26 7.61 -1.79 -5.32
N LYS A 27 7.74 -2.03 -4.00
CA LYS A 27 7.87 -3.39 -3.47
C LYS A 27 6.64 -4.24 -3.76
N VAL A 28 5.46 -3.67 -3.59
CA VAL A 28 4.20 -4.36 -3.90
C VAL A 28 4.18 -4.72 -5.38
N GLN A 29 4.56 -3.79 -6.25
CA GLN A 29 4.59 -4.04 -7.68
C GLN A 29 5.56 -5.17 -8.04
N LYS A 30 6.74 -5.19 -7.43
CA LYS A 30 7.73 -6.24 -7.71
C LYS A 30 7.29 -7.60 -7.23
N ASN A 31 6.71 -7.66 -6.03
CA ASN A 31 6.31 -8.93 -5.43
C ASN A 31 5.04 -9.51 -6.07
N PHE A 32 4.18 -8.67 -6.63
CA PHE A 32 2.92 -9.07 -7.21
C PHE A 32 2.80 -8.65 -8.68
N ALA A 33 3.93 -8.58 -9.38
CA ALA A 33 3.98 -8.07 -10.76
C ALA A 33 3.03 -8.82 -11.70
N SER A 34 2.89 -10.14 -11.53
CA SER A 34 2.00 -10.93 -12.38
C SER A 34 0.52 -10.66 -12.12
N LEU A 35 0.18 -10.06 -10.98
CA LEU A 35 -1.20 -9.78 -10.59
C LEU A 35 -1.59 -8.32 -10.78
N ILE A 36 -0.63 -7.40 -10.77
CA ILE A 36 -0.89 -5.97 -10.88
C ILE A 36 -0.96 -5.58 -12.35
N LYS A 37 -2.05 -4.91 -12.73
CA LYS A 37 -2.23 -4.43 -14.10
C LYS A 37 -1.81 -2.98 -14.27
N ASP A 38 -2.07 -2.14 -13.27
CA ASP A 38 -1.84 -0.71 -13.40
C ASP A 38 -1.70 -0.06 -12.03
N ILE A 39 -0.88 0.99 -11.97
CA ILE A 39 -0.71 1.83 -10.78
C ILE A 39 -0.77 3.28 -11.25
N LYS A 40 -1.68 4.05 -10.65
CA LYS A 40 -1.86 5.47 -10.98
C LYS A 40 -1.69 6.32 -9.75
N TRP A 41 -0.85 7.33 -9.85
CA TRP A 41 -0.68 8.33 -8.82
C TRP A 41 -1.43 9.61 -9.19
N ASN A 42 -1.92 10.33 -8.17
CA ASN A 42 -2.44 11.67 -8.42
C ASN A 42 -1.29 12.67 -8.61
N ASP A 43 -1.64 13.91 -8.96
CA ASP A 43 -0.63 14.94 -9.27
C ASP A 43 0.29 15.24 -8.08
N ASP A 44 -0.26 15.19 -6.87
CA ASP A 44 0.49 15.50 -5.65
C ASP A 44 1.29 14.32 -5.12
N LYS A 45 1.13 13.14 -5.71
CA LYS A 45 1.75 11.90 -5.22
C LYS A 45 1.32 11.53 -3.80
N THR A 46 0.10 11.91 -3.43
CA THR A 46 -0.48 11.59 -2.12
C THR A 46 -1.49 10.45 -2.19
N VAL A 47 -1.91 10.07 -3.40
CA VAL A 47 -2.85 8.96 -3.59
C VAL A 47 -2.33 8.08 -4.71
N ALA A 48 -2.24 6.78 -4.45
CA ALA A 48 -1.92 5.78 -5.47
C ALA A 48 -3.09 4.81 -5.58
N ASN A 49 -3.56 4.58 -6.80
CA ASN A 49 -4.58 3.58 -7.09
C ASN A 49 -3.96 2.43 -7.84
N VAL A 50 -4.12 1.22 -7.31
CA VAL A 50 -3.57 0.00 -7.87
C VAL A 50 -4.71 -0.86 -8.37
N SER A 51 -4.61 -1.31 -9.61
CA SER A 51 -5.57 -2.25 -10.20
C SER A 51 -4.86 -3.54 -10.52
N GLY A 52 -5.51 -4.66 -10.22
CA GLY A 52 -4.95 -5.97 -10.51
C GLY A 52 -6.01 -6.96 -10.91
N LYS A 53 -5.58 -8.19 -11.10
CA LYS A 53 -6.49 -9.29 -11.45
C LYS A 53 -7.27 -9.70 -10.21
N GLY A 54 -8.53 -9.26 -10.15
CA GLY A 54 -9.43 -9.62 -9.07
C GLY A 54 -9.24 -8.81 -7.79
N PHE A 55 -8.52 -7.67 -7.84
CA PHE A 55 -8.39 -6.79 -6.67
C PHE A 55 -8.13 -5.35 -7.09
N THR A 56 -8.40 -4.44 -6.16
CA THR A 56 -8.02 -3.04 -6.28
C THR A 56 -7.39 -2.59 -4.97
N GLY A 57 -6.49 -1.61 -5.05
CA GLY A 57 -5.85 -1.03 -3.87
C GLY A 57 -5.84 0.48 -3.95
N ASN A 58 -5.95 1.12 -2.80
CA ASN A 58 -5.86 2.57 -2.68
C ASN A 58 -4.92 2.90 -1.53
N PHE A 59 -3.92 3.72 -1.80
CA PHE A 59 -2.97 4.20 -0.81
C PHE A 59 -3.11 5.70 -0.69
N GLN A 60 -3.39 6.21 0.50
CA GLN A 60 -3.51 7.63 0.76
C GLN A 60 -2.46 8.05 1.78
N ILE A 61 -1.64 9.01 1.41
CA ILE A 61 -0.52 9.48 2.23
C ILE A 61 -0.83 10.90 2.73
N ASN A 62 -0.70 11.10 4.04
CA ASN A 62 -0.77 12.44 4.61
C ASN A 62 0.42 12.64 5.57
N ASP A 63 0.45 13.79 6.24
CA ASP A 63 1.57 14.13 7.11
C ASP A 63 1.62 13.35 8.43
N LYS A 64 0.63 12.51 8.70
CA LYS A 64 0.53 11.76 9.95
C LYS A 64 0.44 10.26 9.74
N CYS A 65 -0.14 9.82 8.62
CA CYS A 65 -0.34 8.39 8.41
C CYS A 65 -0.44 8.06 6.92
N VAL A 66 -0.35 6.76 6.64
CA VAL A 66 -0.65 6.19 5.32
C VAL A 66 -1.84 5.27 5.51
N LYS A 67 -2.89 5.51 4.74
CA LYS A 67 -4.08 4.67 4.75
C LYS A 67 -4.03 3.72 3.56
N ILE A 68 -4.26 2.45 3.84
CA ILE A 68 -4.24 1.39 2.82
C ILE A 68 -5.61 0.73 2.81
N LEU A 69 -6.24 0.72 1.65
CA LEU A 69 -7.49 0.00 1.44
C LEU A 69 -7.32 -0.93 0.26
N ILE A 70 -7.57 -2.22 0.48
CA ILE A 70 -7.50 -3.23 -0.58
C ILE A 70 -8.83 -3.95 -0.63
N GLU A 71 -9.42 -4.01 -1.82
CA GLU A 71 -10.65 -4.75 -2.05
C GLU A 71 -10.34 -5.98 -2.89
N LEU A 72 -10.74 -7.15 -2.37
CA LEU A 72 -10.53 -8.43 -3.02
C LEU A 72 -11.85 -8.91 -3.61
N GLY A 73 -11.83 -9.34 -4.87
CA GLY A 73 -12.97 -9.94 -5.52
C GLY A 73 -13.17 -11.38 -5.06
N LEU A 74 -14.18 -12.05 -5.61
CA LEU A 74 -14.54 -13.42 -5.22
C LEU A 74 -13.38 -14.40 -5.39
N LEU A 75 -12.62 -14.26 -6.48
CA LEU A 75 -11.53 -15.18 -6.77
C LEU A 75 -10.32 -14.98 -5.88
N THR A 76 -10.13 -13.77 -5.35
CA THR A 76 -8.97 -13.43 -4.53
C THR A 76 -9.26 -13.44 -3.03
N THR A 77 -10.52 -13.53 -2.63
CA THR A 77 -10.90 -13.56 -1.22
C THR A 77 -10.18 -14.66 -0.41
N PRO A 78 -9.99 -15.88 -0.95
CA PRO A 78 -9.24 -16.91 -0.19
C PRO A 78 -7.80 -16.50 0.15
N PHE A 79 -7.25 -15.53 -0.55
CA PHE A 79 -5.87 -15.07 -0.32
C PHE A 79 -5.80 -13.90 0.67
N LYS A 80 -6.92 -13.53 1.29
CA LYS A 80 -6.97 -12.38 2.20
C LYS A 80 -5.92 -12.46 3.30
N GLY A 81 -5.78 -13.62 3.93
CA GLY A 81 -4.79 -13.82 4.99
C GLY A 81 -3.36 -13.59 4.55
N GLN A 82 -3.02 -14.07 3.34
CA GLN A 82 -1.68 -13.87 2.77
C GLN A 82 -1.43 -12.41 2.45
N VAL A 83 -2.42 -11.72 1.91
CA VAL A 83 -2.32 -10.30 1.59
C VAL A 83 -2.17 -9.48 2.86
N GLU A 84 -2.96 -9.77 3.89
CA GLU A 84 -2.84 -9.10 5.17
C GLU A 84 -1.46 -9.28 5.79
N ALA A 85 -0.90 -10.48 5.72
CA ALA A 85 0.44 -10.75 6.24
C ALA A 85 1.50 -9.93 5.51
N LYS A 86 1.39 -9.80 4.20
CA LYS A 86 2.33 -8.99 3.41
C LYS A 86 2.19 -7.51 3.72
N ILE A 87 0.98 -7.02 3.88
CA ILE A 87 0.75 -5.62 4.24
C ILE A 87 1.34 -5.32 5.61
N ASP A 88 1.15 -6.21 6.58
CA ASP A 88 1.71 -6.04 7.92
C ASP A 88 3.25 -6.04 7.88
N GLU A 89 3.84 -6.87 7.03
CA GLU A 89 5.30 -6.87 6.82
C GLU A 89 5.76 -5.53 6.24
N TYR A 90 5.05 -5.00 5.24
CA TYR A 90 5.36 -3.71 4.64
C TYR A 90 5.18 -2.57 5.65
N ALA A 91 4.18 -2.67 6.53
CA ALA A 91 3.97 -1.68 7.57
C ALA A 91 5.17 -1.61 8.52
N LYS A 92 5.75 -2.75 8.86
CA LYS A 92 6.97 -2.79 9.68
C LYS A 92 8.14 -2.14 8.96
N ASP A 93 8.31 -2.39 7.68
CA ASP A 93 9.36 -1.78 6.87
C ASP A 93 9.19 -0.26 6.81
N PHE A 94 7.97 0.21 6.70
CA PHE A 94 7.64 1.63 6.69
C PHE A 94 8.02 2.27 8.03
N ASP A 95 7.66 1.63 9.15
CA ASP A 95 8.03 2.09 10.49
C ASP A 95 9.55 2.16 10.68
N ALA A 96 10.27 1.16 10.18
CA ALA A 96 11.72 1.14 10.24
C ALA A 96 12.32 2.32 9.47
N SER A 97 11.78 2.63 8.28
CA SER A 97 12.20 3.79 7.51
C SER A 97 11.92 5.09 8.26
N ALA A 98 10.77 5.18 8.93
CA ALA A 98 10.42 6.34 9.73
C ALA A 98 11.40 6.55 10.88
N LYS A 99 11.85 5.46 11.52
CA LYS A 99 12.79 5.53 12.63
C LYS A 99 14.19 5.95 12.18
N GLU A 100 14.57 5.59 10.98
CA GLU A 100 15.88 5.93 10.42
C GLU A 100 15.91 7.37 9.87
N ALA A 101 14.77 7.89 9.54
CA ALA A 101 14.66 9.25 9.01
C ALA A 101 14.66 10.27 10.14
#